data_7cb9824c4630f894727a2221cb7ba168
#
_entry.id   7cb9824c4630f894727a2221cb7ba168
#
_cell.length_a   1.000
_cell.length_b   1.000
_cell.length_c   1.000
_cell.angle_alpha   90.00
_cell.angle_beta   90.00
_cell.angle_gamma   90.00
#
_symmetry.space_group_name_H-M   'P 1'
#
loop_
_entity.id
_entity.type
_entity.pdbx_description
1 polymer ?
#
loop_
_entity_poly.entity_id
_entity_poly.type
_entity_poly.pdbx_seq_one_letter_code
_entity_poly.pdbx_strand_id
1 'polypeptide(L)'
;MGYLKPHPHENPAPFRHPRQPYTLHPEADVIAHAGDFGNGLAAMRQFQAACNEAGKPYVFVLGNHDYYHENMSDVRLQLHDAPCLRAGKTVHINGRTFVGGTLFSNFRQHQVSAGQFEQNCHLAQVSVADFAYIFDYLPNSQNERRIMPEDYVRLYNEEWAWIQRFSP
;
A
#
# COMPACT_ATOMS: atom_id res chain seq x y z
N MET A 1 -12.08 -2.74 42.13
CA MET A 1 -12.04 -2.27 40.73
C MET A 1 -10.70 -2.70 40.16
N GLY A 2 -10.69 -3.87 39.50
CA GLY A 2 -9.46 -4.46 38.97
C GLY A 2 -9.20 -3.98 37.53
N TYR A 3 -8.11 -3.32 37.32
CA TYR A 3 -7.63 -3.02 35.97
C TYR A 3 -7.11 -4.31 35.31
N LEU A 4 -7.81 -4.79 34.29
CA LEU A 4 -7.29 -5.82 33.39
C LEU A 4 -6.09 -5.23 32.65
N LYS A 5 -4.90 -5.76 32.92
CA LYS A 5 -3.71 -5.49 32.11
C LYS A 5 -3.98 -6.01 30.71
N PRO A 6 -3.72 -5.23 29.64
CA PRO A 6 -3.79 -5.78 28.29
C PRO A 6 -2.76 -6.92 28.18
N HIS A 7 -3.20 -8.06 27.65
CA HIS A 7 -2.31 -9.15 27.28
C HIS A 7 -1.26 -8.62 26.28
N PRO A 8 0.02 -9.02 26.40
CA PRO A 8 0.99 -8.73 25.37
C PRO A 8 0.48 -9.39 24.10
N HIS A 9 0.23 -8.59 23.07
CA HIS A 9 -0.11 -9.09 21.76
C HIS A 9 1.07 -9.96 21.31
N GLU A 10 0.85 -11.26 21.27
CA GLU A 10 1.74 -12.17 20.59
C GLU A 10 1.86 -11.63 19.16
N ASN A 11 3.08 -11.29 18.77
CA ASN A 11 3.40 -10.91 17.40
C ASN A 11 2.85 -12.02 16.50
N PRO A 12 1.84 -11.77 15.64
CA PRO A 12 1.43 -12.78 14.70
C PRO A 12 2.68 -13.18 13.92
N ALA A 13 2.96 -14.47 13.90
CA ALA A 13 4.11 -15.00 13.19
C ALA A 13 4.15 -14.36 11.80
N PRO A 14 5.31 -13.86 11.35
CA PRO A 14 5.39 -13.19 10.06
C PRO A 14 4.80 -14.13 9.00
N PHE A 15 3.82 -13.65 8.25
CA PHE A 15 3.24 -14.37 7.13
C PHE A 15 4.39 -14.76 6.21
N ARG A 16 4.90 -15.99 6.37
CA ARG A 16 5.91 -16.54 5.49
C ARG A 16 5.17 -16.97 4.23
N HIS A 17 5.04 -16.06 3.28
CA HIS A 17 4.79 -16.52 1.92
C HIS A 17 5.94 -17.49 1.56
N PRO A 18 5.63 -18.71 1.13
CA PRO A 18 6.66 -19.59 0.63
C PRO A 18 7.39 -18.83 -0.47
N ARG A 19 8.73 -18.81 -0.39
CA ARG A 19 9.62 -18.21 -1.38
C ARG A 19 9.53 -19.03 -2.67
N GLN A 20 8.40 -18.91 -3.38
CA GLN A 20 8.34 -19.40 -4.75
C GLN A 20 8.92 -18.31 -5.65
N PRO A 21 9.89 -18.64 -6.50
CA PRO A 21 10.39 -17.69 -7.48
C PRO A 21 9.19 -17.21 -8.33
N TYR A 22 9.14 -15.93 -8.62
CA TYR A 22 8.14 -15.39 -9.53
C TYR A 22 8.24 -16.07 -10.88
N THR A 23 7.17 -16.74 -11.31
CA THR A 23 7.10 -17.32 -12.66
C THR A 23 6.52 -16.25 -13.58
N LEU A 24 7.40 -15.64 -14.37
CA LEU A 24 7.00 -14.61 -15.33
C LEU A 24 6.59 -15.25 -16.64
N HIS A 25 5.50 -14.76 -17.25
CA HIS A 25 5.08 -15.28 -18.53
C HIS A 25 6.11 -14.89 -19.63
N PRO A 26 6.65 -15.84 -20.39
CA PRO A 26 7.75 -15.56 -21.32
C PRO A 26 7.36 -14.58 -22.43
N GLU A 27 6.11 -14.59 -22.88
CA GLU A 27 5.59 -13.75 -23.96
C GLU A 27 5.01 -12.42 -23.48
N ALA A 28 5.06 -12.14 -22.16
CA ALA A 28 4.54 -10.87 -21.65
C ALA A 28 5.43 -9.70 -22.07
N ASP A 29 4.83 -8.67 -22.65
CA ASP A 29 5.50 -7.42 -23.03
C ASP A 29 5.81 -6.54 -21.81
N VAL A 30 4.96 -6.62 -20.79
CA VAL A 30 5.07 -5.88 -19.53
C VAL A 30 4.49 -6.73 -18.39
N ILE A 31 5.14 -6.72 -17.26
CA ILE A 31 4.64 -7.35 -16.04
C ILE A 31 4.01 -6.26 -15.15
N ALA A 32 2.75 -6.42 -14.80
CA ALA A 32 2.05 -5.54 -13.85
C ALA A 32 1.74 -6.30 -12.57
N HIS A 33 2.08 -5.72 -11.41
CA HIS A 33 1.78 -6.32 -10.10
C HIS A 33 0.88 -5.38 -9.29
N ALA A 34 -0.19 -5.93 -8.71
CA ALA A 34 -1.24 -5.17 -8.05
C ALA A 34 -1.01 -4.93 -6.55
N GLY A 35 0.22 -5.11 -6.06
CA GLY A 35 0.57 -4.92 -4.64
C GLY A 35 0.45 -6.18 -3.80
N ASP A 36 0.61 -6.01 -2.47
CA ASP A 36 0.63 -7.09 -1.48
C ASP A 36 1.67 -8.17 -1.80
N PHE A 37 2.89 -7.74 -2.08
CA PHE A 37 4.02 -8.64 -2.29
C PHE A 37 4.33 -9.46 -1.03
N GLY A 38 4.06 -8.90 0.15
CA GLY A 38 4.31 -9.51 1.45
C GLY A 38 4.28 -8.45 2.55
N ASN A 39 4.79 -8.77 3.73
CA ASN A 39 4.95 -7.78 4.79
C ASN A 39 6.28 -7.04 4.61
N GLY A 40 6.21 -5.74 4.35
CA GLY A 40 7.36 -4.90 4.02
C GLY A 40 7.92 -5.12 2.61
N LEU A 41 9.03 -4.46 2.29
CA LEU A 41 9.52 -4.33 0.91
C LEU A 41 10.34 -5.52 0.39
N ALA A 42 10.64 -6.52 1.22
CA ALA A 42 11.57 -7.59 0.83
C ALA A 42 11.07 -8.42 -0.37
N ALA A 43 9.78 -8.79 -0.38
CA ALA A 43 9.20 -9.56 -1.47
C ALA A 43 9.05 -8.74 -2.76
N MET A 44 8.73 -7.45 -2.65
CA MET A 44 8.71 -6.52 -3.78
C MET A 44 10.10 -6.42 -4.44
N ARG A 45 11.18 -6.34 -3.66
CA ARG A 45 12.55 -6.34 -4.20
C ARG A 45 12.90 -7.65 -4.93
N GLN A 46 12.39 -8.79 -4.46
CA GLN A 46 12.53 -10.07 -5.15
C GLN A 46 11.79 -10.07 -6.50
N PHE A 47 10.59 -9.50 -6.55
CA PHE A 47 9.85 -9.31 -7.81
C PHE A 47 10.63 -8.45 -8.78
N GLN A 48 11.16 -7.31 -8.35
CA GLN A 48 11.98 -6.44 -9.19
C GLN A 48 13.22 -7.18 -9.73
N ALA A 49 13.91 -7.94 -8.88
CA ALA A 49 15.07 -8.73 -9.28
C ALA A 49 14.70 -9.77 -10.35
N ALA A 50 13.59 -10.50 -10.17
CA ALA A 50 13.11 -11.48 -11.13
C ALA A 50 12.75 -10.85 -12.49
N CYS A 51 12.09 -9.69 -12.49
CA CYS A 51 11.79 -8.96 -13.74
C CYS A 51 13.06 -8.49 -14.46
N ASN A 52 14.01 -7.94 -13.70
CA ASN A 52 15.28 -7.46 -14.26
C ASN A 52 16.11 -8.61 -14.83
N GLU A 53 16.19 -9.75 -14.13
CA GLU A 53 16.90 -10.95 -14.58
C GLU A 53 16.27 -11.51 -15.86
N ALA A 54 14.94 -11.50 -15.97
CA ALA A 54 14.23 -11.91 -17.16
C ALA A 54 14.23 -10.87 -18.28
N GLY A 55 14.80 -9.68 -18.08
CA GLY A 55 14.78 -8.57 -19.03
C GLY A 55 13.37 -8.07 -19.35
N LYS A 56 12.42 -8.23 -18.42
CA LYS A 56 11.02 -7.84 -18.61
C LYS A 56 10.76 -6.44 -18.02
N PRO A 57 10.21 -5.51 -18.81
CA PRO A 57 9.69 -4.26 -18.27
C PRO A 57 8.57 -4.56 -17.26
N TYR A 58 8.49 -3.76 -16.21
CA TYR A 58 7.46 -3.97 -15.19
C TYR A 58 6.96 -2.65 -14.59
N VAL A 59 5.76 -2.71 -14.05
CA VAL A 59 5.15 -1.67 -13.21
C VAL A 59 4.50 -2.33 -12.01
N PHE A 60 4.35 -1.61 -10.92
CA PHE A 60 3.65 -2.12 -9.75
C PHE A 60 3.00 -0.99 -8.94
N VAL A 61 2.03 -1.34 -8.13
CA VAL A 61 1.58 -0.57 -6.97
C VAL A 61 2.07 -1.27 -5.71
N LEU A 62 2.05 -0.59 -4.58
CA LEU A 62 2.15 -1.25 -3.27
C LEU A 62 0.73 -1.54 -2.76
N GLY A 63 0.55 -2.67 -2.08
CA GLY A 63 -0.60 -2.92 -1.24
C GLY A 63 -0.36 -2.43 0.19
N ASN A 64 -1.36 -2.56 1.07
CA ASN A 64 -1.23 -2.14 2.45
C ASN A 64 -0.18 -2.98 3.22
N HIS A 65 -0.08 -4.29 2.94
CA HIS A 65 0.91 -5.16 3.59
C HIS A 65 2.36 -4.80 3.29
N ASP A 66 2.63 -4.20 2.13
CA ASP A 66 3.98 -3.77 1.75
C ASP A 66 4.50 -2.62 2.64
N TYR A 67 3.60 -1.92 3.35
CA TYR A 67 3.94 -0.87 4.31
C TYR A 67 4.03 -1.37 5.76
N TYR A 68 3.78 -2.65 6.05
CA TYR A 68 3.83 -3.16 7.42
C TYR A 68 5.23 -3.04 8.00
N HIS A 69 5.30 -2.44 9.20
CA HIS A 69 6.53 -2.12 9.94
C HIS A 69 7.44 -1.11 9.25
N GLU A 70 6.89 -0.38 8.28
CA GLU A 70 7.59 0.65 7.52
C GLU A 70 6.92 2.02 7.74
N ASN A 71 7.67 3.09 7.49
CA ASN A 71 7.12 4.44 7.38
C ASN A 71 6.74 4.71 5.91
N MET A 72 5.50 5.12 5.67
CA MET A 72 4.99 5.31 4.30
C MET A 72 5.76 6.36 3.51
N SER A 73 6.16 7.46 4.16
CA SER A 73 6.93 8.52 3.51
C SER A 73 8.32 8.04 3.13
N ASP A 74 8.99 7.27 3.98
CA ASP A 74 10.31 6.70 3.70
C ASP A 74 10.24 5.67 2.57
N VAL A 75 9.22 4.80 2.56
CA VAL A 75 8.97 3.85 1.46
C VAL A 75 8.79 4.59 0.14
N ARG A 76 7.99 5.67 0.13
CA ARG A 76 7.79 6.48 -1.07
C ARG A 76 9.07 7.14 -1.57
N LEU A 77 9.92 7.58 -0.66
CA LEU A 77 11.22 8.15 -0.99
C LEU A 77 12.15 7.07 -1.57
N GLN A 78 12.25 5.90 -0.93
CA GLN A 78 13.05 4.78 -1.42
C GLN A 78 12.64 4.33 -2.83
N LEU A 79 11.35 4.44 -3.16
CA LEU A 79 10.79 4.02 -4.45
C LEU A 79 10.57 5.18 -5.42
N HIS A 80 11.22 6.33 -5.17
CA HIS A 80 11.04 7.52 -6.00
C HIS A 80 11.32 7.21 -7.48
N ASP A 81 12.41 6.54 -7.80
CA ASP A 81 12.85 6.24 -9.17
C ASP A 81 12.34 4.88 -9.69
N ALA A 82 11.76 4.06 -8.81
CA ALA A 82 11.19 2.76 -9.21
C ALA A 82 9.90 2.94 -10.02
N PRO A 83 9.52 1.98 -10.89
CA PRO A 83 8.26 2.01 -11.65
C PRO A 83 7.05 1.68 -10.76
N CYS A 84 7.01 2.29 -9.58
CA CYS A 84 5.93 2.20 -8.60
C CYS A 84 4.89 3.27 -8.88
N LEU A 85 3.67 2.85 -9.21
CA LEU A 85 2.55 3.75 -9.52
C LEU A 85 1.91 4.28 -8.23
N ARG A 86 1.62 5.56 -8.22
CA ARG A 86 0.95 6.28 -7.13
C ARG A 86 0.41 7.60 -7.63
N ALA A 87 -0.33 8.33 -6.82
CA ALA A 87 -0.73 9.70 -7.15
C ALA A 87 0.48 10.56 -7.54
N GLY A 88 0.33 11.32 -8.63
CA GLY A 88 1.38 12.17 -9.17
C GLY A 88 2.44 11.46 -10.01
N LYS A 89 2.36 10.12 -10.18
CA LYS A 89 3.36 9.36 -10.96
C LYS A 89 2.71 8.46 -12.01
N THR A 90 3.20 8.59 -13.23
CA THR A 90 2.91 7.66 -14.35
C THR A 90 4.19 6.93 -14.75
N VAL A 91 4.03 5.79 -15.39
CA VAL A 91 5.12 5.04 -16.01
C VAL A 91 4.78 4.81 -17.48
N HIS A 92 5.74 5.05 -18.37
CA HIS A 92 5.56 4.86 -19.80
C HIS A 92 6.41 3.68 -20.27
N ILE A 93 5.76 2.65 -20.81
CA ILE A 93 6.43 1.45 -21.33
C ILE A 93 5.78 1.09 -22.68
N ASN A 94 6.60 0.86 -23.71
CA ASN A 94 6.18 0.40 -25.03
C ASN A 94 5.04 1.28 -25.62
N GLY A 95 5.14 2.60 -25.46
CA GLY A 95 4.14 3.55 -25.96
C GLY A 95 2.81 3.59 -25.18
N ARG A 96 2.74 2.87 -24.07
CA ARG A 96 1.56 2.86 -23.17
C ARG A 96 1.86 3.59 -21.88
N THR A 97 0.84 4.31 -21.35
CA THR A 97 0.91 4.99 -20.06
C THR A 97 0.22 4.13 -19.01
N PHE A 98 0.95 3.86 -17.93
CA PHE A 98 0.43 3.16 -16.77
C PHE A 98 0.15 4.15 -15.65
N VAL A 99 -1.02 3.99 -15.02
CA VAL A 99 -1.51 4.79 -13.89
C VAL A 99 -2.04 3.84 -12.84
N GLY A 100 -1.86 4.15 -11.59
CA GLY A 100 -2.36 3.32 -10.49
C GLY A 100 -2.02 3.90 -9.14
N GLY A 101 -2.44 3.20 -8.11
CA GLY A 101 -2.21 3.48 -6.71
C GLY A 101 -2.70 2.34 -5.84
N THR A 102 -2.44 2.40 -4.56
CA THR A 102 -2.89 1.40 -3.57
C THR A 102 -4.41 1.40 -3.42
N LEU A 103 -5.05 2.57 -3.63
CA LEU A 103 -6.50 2.77 -3.48
C LEU A 103 -7.02 2.30 -2.13
N PHE A 104 -6.45 2.84 -1.06
CA PHE A 104 -6.94 2.63 0.31
C PHE A 104 -8.44 2.90 0.43
N SER A 105 -9.07 2.43 1.51
CA SER A 105 -10.51 2.65 1.72
C SER A 105 -10.83 4.10 2.06
N ASN A 106 -11.94 4.62 1.52
CA ASN A 106 -12.52 5.88 1.97
C ASN A 106 -13.62 5.68 3.02
N PHE A 107 -13.90 4.44 3.44
CA PHE A 107 -14.93 4.05 4.42
C PHE A 107 -16.34 4.54 4.10
N ARG A 108 -16.59 4.99 2.85
CA ARG A 108 -17.87 5.53 2.37
C ARG A 108 -18.50 4.60 1.33
N GLN A 109 -18.91 3.42 1.77
CA GLN A 109 -19.71 2.55 0.91
C GLN A 109 -21.13 3.11 0.76
N HIS A 110 -21.59 3.24 -0.48
CA HIS A 110 -22.99 3.55 -0.82
C HIS A 110 -23.63 4.77 -0.09
N GLN A 111 -22.94 5.92 -0.09
CA GLN A 111 -23.50 7.17 0.45
C GLN A 111 -23.93 7.08 1.93
N VAL A 112 -23.08 6.53 2.78
CA VAL A 112 -23.32 6.45 4.22
C VAL A 112 -23.47 7.84 4.86
N SER A 113 -24.28 7.93 5.92
CA SER A 113 -24.41 9.14 6.73
C SER A 113 -23.11 9.49 7.44
N ALA A 114 -22.96 10.73 7.93
CA ALA A 114 -21.80 11.14 8.70
C ALA A 114 -21.56 10.25 9.91
N GLY A 115 -22.59 9.92 10.70
CA GLY A 115 -22.46 9.02 11.85
C GLY A 115 -22.05 7.61 11.48
N GLN A 116 -22.54 7.08 10.35
CA GLN A 116 -22.10 5.77 9.85
C GLN A 116 -20.64 5.80 9.39
N PHE A 117 -20.20 6.89 8.76
CA PHE A 117 -18.81 7.08 8.39
C PHE A 117 -17.88 7.06 9.60
N GLU A 118 -18.22 7.79 10.66
CA GLU A 118 -17.46 7.81 11.92
C GLU A 118 -17.38 6.41 12.55
N GLN A 119 -18.50 5.68 12.58
CA GLN A 119 -18.53 4.30 13.05
C GLN A 119 -17.63 3.38 12.21
N ASN A 120 -17.67 3.49 10.90
CA ASN A 120 -16.83 2.69 9.99
C ASN A 120 -15.34 2.98 10.25
N CYS A 121 -14.96 4.24 10.41
CA CYS A 121 -13.58 4.63 10.74
C CYS A 121 -13.15 4.05 12.09
N HIS A 122 -13.99 4.17 13.13
CA HIS A 122 -13.70 3.62 14.45
C HIS A 122 -13.55 2.10 14.41
N LEU A 123 -14.47 1.39 13.76
CA LEU A 123 -14.38 -0.07 13.61
C LEU A 123 -13.11 -0.47 12.84
N ALA A 124 -12.78 0.22 11.78
CA ALA A 124 -11.56 -0.04 11.03
C ALA A 124 -10.33 0.14 11.92
N GLN A 125 -10.24 1.23 12.66
CA GLN A 125 -9.11 1.53 13.53
C GLN A 125 -8.85 0.44 14.58
N VAL A 126 -9.88 -0.19 15.12
CA VAL A 126 -9.73 -1.22 16.15
C VAL A 126 -9.65 -2.65 15.62
N SER A 127 -10.05 -2.88 14.37
CA SER A 127 -10.18 -4.23 13.80
C SER A 127 -9.21 -4.52 12.64
N VAL A 128 -8.69 -3.49 11.98
CA VAL A 128 -7.80 -3.66 10.82
C VAL A 128 -6.34 -3.51 11.26
N ALA A 129 -5.54 -4.50 10.97
CA ALA A 129 -4.15 -4.60 11.39
C ALA A 129 -3.26 -3.44 10.88
N ASP A 130 -3.63 -2.82 9.76
CA ASP A 130 -2.91 -1.71 9.15
C ASP A 130 -2.66 -0.57 10.14
N PHE A 131 -3.68 -0.22 10.96
CA PHE A 131 -3.59 0.84 11.96
C PHE A 131 -2.72 0.50 13.18
N ALA A 132 -2.24 -0.75 13.24
CA ALA A 132 -1.26 -1.17 14.24
C ALA A 132 0.16 -1.26 13.66
N TYR A 133 0.30 -1.50 12.35
CA TYR A 133 1.58 -1.89 11.73
C TYR A 133 2.11 -0.92 10.69
N ILE A 134 1.33 0.06 10.23
CA ILE A 134 1.79 1.08 9.27
C ILE A 134 2.03 2.41 10.01
N PHE A 135 3.12 3.07 9.65
CA PHE A 135 3.53 4.34 10.24
C PHE A 135 3.67 5.43 9.17
N ASP A 136 3.54 6.68 9.58
CA ASP A 136 3.90 7.85 8.77
C ASP A 136 4.29 9.01 9.68
N TYR A 137 4.92 10.02 9.13
CA TYR A 137 5.25 11.23 9.87
C TYR A 137 4.03 12.12 10.09
N LEU A 138 4.00 12.79 11.24
CA LEU A 138 3.07 13.90 11.45
C LEU A 138 3.35 15.02 10.43
N PRO A 139 2.33 15.72 9.96
CA PRO A 139 2.52 16.85 9.03
C PRO A 139 3.55 17.84 9.54
N ASN A 140 4.51 18.21 8.69
CA ASN A 140 5.59 19.15 8.98
C ASN A 140 6.47 18.77 10.21
N SER A 141 6.62 17.48 10.47
CA SER A 141 7.35 16.94 11.64
C SER A 141 8.17 15.71 11.25
N GLN A 142 9.20 15.43 12.03
CA GLN A 142 9.94 14.17 11.99
C GLN A 142 9.39 13.14 13.01
N ASN A 143 8.31 13.50 13.72
CA ASN A 143 7.69 12.60 14.67
C ASN A 143 6.81 11.58 13.94
N GLU A 144 7.14 10.32 14.11
CA GLU A 144 6.42 9.19 13.55
C GLU A 144 5.17 8.86 14.39
N ARG A 145 4.10 8.47 13.73
CA ARG A 145 2.91 7.91 14.35
C ARG A 145 2.34 6.77 13.51
N ARG A 146 1.50 5.97 14.13
CA ARG A 146 0.65 5.04 13.37
C ARG A 146 -0.31 5.82 12.48
N ILE A 147 -0.59 5.28 11.32
CA ILE A 147 -1.61 5.85 10.44
C ILE A 147 -3.00 5.71 11.08
N MET A 148 -3.91 6.55 10.62
CA MET A 148 -5.28 6.63 11.08
C MET A 148 -6.24 6.47 9.89
N PRO A 149 -7.53 6.16 10.12
CA PRO A 149 -8.52 6.07 9.04
C PRO A 149 -8.59 7.33 8.15
N GLU A 150 -8.35 8.51 8.72
CA GLU A 150 -8.32 9.78 7.98
C GLU A 150 -7.18 9.83 6.97
N ASP A 151 -6.05 9.18 7.26
CA ASP A 151 -4.94 9.07 6.29
C ASP A 151 -5.36 8.21 5.10
N TYR A 152 -6.09 7.13 5.32
CA TYR A 152 -6.64 6.29 4.26
C TYR A 152 -7.62 7.07 3.37
N VAL A 153 -8.52 7.84 3.99
CA VAL A 153 -9.46 8.69 3.24
C VAL A 153 -8.72 9.71 2.39
N ARG A 154 -7.69 10.36 2.95
CA ARG A 154 -6.86 11.33 2.23
C ARG A 154 -6.15 10.67 1.05
N LEU A 155 -5.47 9.55 1.28
CA LEU A 155 -4.72 8.82 0.26
C LEU A 155 -5.65 8.30 -0.85
N TYR A 156 -6.80 7.73 -0.50
CA TYR A 156 -7.81 7.33 -1.47
C TYR A 156 -8.23 8.49 -2.37
N ASN A 157 -8.56 9.65 -1.78
CA ASN A 157 -9.00 10.81 -2.55
C ASN A 157 -7.91 11.34 -3.49
N GLU A 158 -6.66 11.39 -3.04
CA GLU A 158 -5.51 11.80 -3.84
C GLU A 158 -5.30 10.86 -5.03
N GLU A 159 -5.29 9.54 -4.80
CA GLU A 159 -5.07 8.54 -5.83
C GLU A 159 -6.25 8.43 -6.80
N TRP A 160 -7.47 8.47 -6.29
CA TRP A 160 -8.67 8.45 -7.11
C TRP A 160 -8.74 9.67 -8.04
N ALA A 161 -8.54 10.87 -7.50
CA ALA A 161 -8.50 12.09 -8.30
C ALA A 161 -7.38 12.08 -9.35
N TRP A 162 -6.25 11.43 -9.05
CA TRP A 162 -5.17 11.24 -10.00
C TRP A 162 -5.56 10.30 -11.13
N ILE A 163 -6.10 9.14 -10.82
CA ILE A 163 -6.51 8.12 -11.80
C ILE A 163 -7.60 8.66 -12.73
N GLN A 164 -8.57 9.40 -12.20
CA GLN A 164 -9.65 9.99 -13.00
C GLN A 164 -9.17 10.93 -14.11
N ARG A 165 -7.99 11.52 -14.02
CA ARG A 165 -7.41 12.36 -15.09
C ARG A 165 -7.10 11.59 -16.36
N PHE A 166 -7.00 10.27 -16.28
CA PHE A 166 -6.67 9.37 -17.38
C PHE A 166 -7.84 8.48 -17.81
N SER A 167 -8.99 8.64 -17.14
CA SER A 167 -10.23 8.00 -17.57
C SER A 167 -10.79 8.73 -18.80
N PRO A 168 -11.31 8.01 -19.80
CA PRO A 168 -11.90 8.59 -21.01
C PRO A 168 -13.15 9.39 -20.69
#